data_d00b5802486dfa7fb7581b4689504e2a
#
_entry.id   d00b5802486dfa7fb7581b4689504e2a
#
_cell.length_a   1.000
_cell.length_b   1.000
_cell.length_c   1.000
_cell.angle_alpha   90.00
_cell.angle_beta   90.00
_cell.angle_gamma   90.00
#
_symmetry.space_group_name_H-M   'P 1'
#
loop_
_entity.id
_entity.type
_entity.pdbx_description
1 polymer ?
#
loop_
_entity_poly.entity_id
_entity_poly.type
_entity_poly.pdbx_seq_one_letter_code
_entity_poly.pdbx_strand_id
1 'polypeptide(L)'
;TKFALYNVYKAEGLGLRAFMHFELLRLFSESIIQNPNATGIPYRENYTYQVTPFDPINESYNKIIRDFKEAERLLAAHGEYFDRVDENAGGFVKDRVIHMNLYAVQALLALLGKRRFRNSEELCRESD
;
A
#
# COMPACT_ATOMS: atom_id res chain seq x y z
N THR A 1 -10.47 -10.50 20.31
CA THR A 1 -9.73 -11.75 20.40
C THR A 1 -8.35 -11.65 19.77
N LYS A 2 -7.49 -12.59 20.05
CA LYS A 2 -6.12 -12.65 19.50
C LYS A 2 -6.09 -12.69 17.97
N PHE A 3 -7.06 -13.37 17.35
CA PHE A 3 -7.14 -13.49 15.90
C PHE A 3 -7.45 -12.14 15.23
N ALA A 4 -8.39 -11.40 15.77
CA ALA A 4 -8.72 -10.07 15.25
C ALA A 4 -7.54 -9.10 15.39
N LEU A 5 -6.84 -9.14 16.52
CA LEU A 5 -5.66 -8.32 16.77
C LEU A 5 -4.53 -8.65 15.78
N TYR A 6 -4.30 -9.95 15.53
CA TYR A 6 -3.33 -10.40 14.52
C TYR A 6 -3.66 -9.82 13.14
N ASN A 7 -4.91 -9.86 12.73
CA ASN A 7 -5.34 -9.34 11.43
C ASN A 7 -5.18 -7.82 11.33
N VAL A 8 -5.42 -7.09 12.40
CA VAL A 8 -5.19 -5.63 12.43
C VAL A 8 -3.70 -5.32 12.28
N TYR A 9 -2.84 -6.00 13.00
CA TYR A 9 -1.39 -5.80 12.87
C TYR A 9 -0.87 -6.20 11.49
N LYS A 10 -1.39 -7.29 10.93
CA LYS A 10 -1.06 -7.71 9.57
C LYS A 10 -1.47 -6.64 8.55
N ALA A 11 -2.66 -6.07 8.71
CA ALA A 11 -3.15 -5.01 7.83
C ALA A 11 -2.28 -3.76 7.92
N GLU A 12 -1.88 -3.35 9.12
CA GLU A 12 -0.97 -2.21 9.30
C GLU A 12 0.38 -2.48 8.64
N GLY A 13 0.94 -3.67 8.81
CA GLY A 13 2.20 -4.06 8.18
C GLY A 13 2.13 -4.03 6.66
N LEU A 14 1.06 -4.56 6.08
CA LEU A 14 0.83 -4.53 4.64
C LEU A 14 0.67 -3.09 4.13
N GLY A 15 -0.09 -2.26 4.83
CA GLY A 15 -0.27 -0.86 4.47
C GLY A 15 1.02 -0.06 4.52
N LEU A 16 1.83 -0.26 5.56
CA LEU A 16 3.14 0.39 5.68
C LEU A 16 4.11 -0.09 4.61
N ARG A 17 4.13 -1.40 4.32
CA ARG A 17 4.97 -1.95 3.25
C ARG A 17 4.63 -1.33 1.91
N ALA A 18 3.36 -1.26 1.59
CA ALA A 18 2.89 -0.65 0.35
C ALA A 18 3.22 0.83 0.29
N PHE A 19 3.01 1.56 1.38
CA PHE A 19 3.31 2.99 1.46
C PHE A 19 4.79 3.28 1.25
N MET A 20 5.66 2.53 1.92
CA MET A 20 7.11 2.72 1.80
C MET A 20 7.61 2.41 0.40
N HIS A 21 7.12 1.35 -0.23
CA HIS A 21 7.47 1.02 -1.61
C HIS A 21 6.93 2.06 -2.59
N PHE A 22 5.74 2.59 -2.36
CA PHE A 22 5.18 3.67 -3.16
C PHE A 22 6.04 4.93 -3.10
N GLU A 23 6.50 5.31 -1.92
CA GLU A 23 7.40 6.46 -1.75
C GLU A 23 8.73 6.24 -2.47
N LEU A 24 9.31 5.04 -2.38
CA LEU A 24 10.53 4.69 -3.12
C LEU A 24 10.31 4.74 -4.63
N LEU A 25 9.18 4.25 -5.10
CA LEU A 25 8.84 4.29 -6.52
C LEU A 25 8.74 5.72 -7.04
N ARG A 26 8.12 6.62 -6.26
CA ARG A 26 8.01 8.03 -6.60
C ARG A 26 9.37 8.74 -6.68
N LEU A 27 10.30 8.36 -5.80
CA LEU A 27 11.61 9.01 -5.70
C LEU A 27 12.61 8.52 -6.75
N PHE A 28 12.57 7.23 -7.08
CA PHE A 28 13.64 6.59 -7.85
C PHE A 28 13.22 6.10 -9.23
N SER A 29 11.94 6.19 -9.58
CA SER A 29 11.44 5.72 -10.87
C SER A 29 10.86 6.86 -11.69
N GLU A 30 10.77 6.63 -13.01
CA GLU A 30 10.06 7.55 -13.91
C GLU A 30 8.56 7.55 -13.60
N SER A 31 7.86 8.54 -14.13
CA SER A 31 6.41 8.60 -13.97
C SER A 31 5.73 7.46 -14.73
N ILE A 32 4.78 6.79 -14.09
CA ILE A 32 3.96 5.77 -14.73
C ILE A 32 3.16 6.34 -15.92
N ILE A 33 2.87 7.64 -15.88
CA ILE A 33 2.17 8.33 -16.96
C ILE A 33 3.04 8.40 -18.20
N GLN A 34 4.34 8.67 -18.04
CA GLN A 34 5.27 8.83 -19.14
C GLN A 34 5.78 7.52 -19.70
N ASN A 35 6.13 6.57 -18.82
CA ASN A 35 6.71 5.31 -19.25
C ASN A 35 6.33 4.18 -18.27
N PRO A 36 5.15 3.54 -18.48
CA PRO A 36 4.69 2.48 -17.57
C PRO A 36 5.55 1.21 -17.60
N ASN A 37 6.33 1.00 -18.65
CA ASN A 37 7.17 -0.19 -18.81
C ASN A 37 8.62 0.03 -18.38
N ALA A 38 8.97 1.24 -17.91
CA ALA A 38 10.31 1.51 -17.41
C ALA A 38 10.58 0.70 -16.14
N THR A 39 11.86 0.57 -15.79
CA THR A 39 12.29 -0.12 -14.59
C THR A 39 11.77 0.59 -13.35
N GLY A 40 11.04 -0.14 -12.51
CA GLY A 40 10.52 0.34 -11.23
C GLY A 40 11.48 0.05 -10.09
N ILE A 41 10.94 -0.49 -9.02
CA ILE A 41 11.70 -0.82 -7.81
C ILE A 41 11.62 -2.33 -7.51
N PRO A 42 12.59 -2.89 -6.79
CA PRO A 42 12.42 -4.24 -6.24
C PRO A 42 11.37 -4.21 -5.12
N TYR A 43 10.33 -5.02 -5.25
CA TYR A 43 9.29 -5.11 -4.24
C TYR A 43 9.62 -6.23 -3.25
N ARG A 44 10.03 -5.85 -2.06
CA ARG A 44 10.46 -6.81 -1.03
C ARG A 44 9.27 -7.26 -0.18
N GLU A 45 8.99 -8.54 -0.28
CA GLU A 45 7.90 -9.16 0.47
C GLU A 45 8.39 -9.94 1.70
N ASN A 46 9.65 -10.39 1.65
CA ASN A 46 10.24 -11.21 2.70
C ASN A 46 11.56 -10.63 3.19
N TYR A 47 11.85 -10.85 4.46
CA TYR A 47 13.13 -10.50 5.06
C TYR A 47 14.15 -11.60 4.73
N THR A 48 14.90 -11.39 3.66
CA THR A 48 15.93 -12.33 3.21
C THR A 48 17.18 -11.58 2.75
N TYR A 49 18.31 -12.30 2.67
CA TYR A 49 19.55 -11.76 2.12
C TYR A 49 19.63 -11.88 0.60
N GLN A 50 18.67 -12.52 -0.03
CA GLN A 50 18.64 -12.67 -1.48
C GLN A 50 18.29 -11.36 -2.16
N VAL A 51 18.93 -11.13 -3.31
CA VAL A 51 18.64 -9.94 -4.13
C VAL A 51 17.25 -10.08 -4.75
N THR A 52 16.42 -9.06 -4.57
CA THR A 52 15.12 -8.98 -5.20
C THR A 52 15.26 -8.30 -6.56
N PRO A 53 14.78 -8.90 -7.67
CA PRO A 53 14.87 -8.27 -8.97
C PRO A 53 14.00 -7.01 -9.07
N PHE A 54 14.41 -6.09 -9.96
CA PHE A 54 13.62 -4.90 -10.25
C PHE A 54 12.40 -5.28 -11.09
N ASP A 55 11.23 -4.83 -10.67
CA ASP A 55 9.99 -4.97 -11.44
C ASP A 55 9.79 -3.75 -12.35
N PRO A 56 9.08 -3.90 -13.49
CA PRO A 56 8.58 -2.75 -14.24
C PRO A 56 7.64 -1.89 -13.38
N ILE A 57 7.53 -0.61 -13.70
CA ILE A 57 6.71 0.34 -12.92
C ILE A 57 5.26 -0.17 -12.79
N ASN A 58 4.65 -0.68 -13.86
CA ASN A 58 3.31 -1.25 -13.82
C ASN A 58 3.16 -2.36 -12.80
N GLU A 59 4.12 -3.27 -12.73
CA GLU A 59 4.08 -4.37 -11.77
C GLU A 59 4.30 -3.89 -10.35
N SER A 60 5.19 -2.93 -10.16
CA SER A 60 5.37 -2.28 -8.86
C SER A 60 4.07 -1.66 -8.35
N TYR A 61 3.35 -0.94 -9.20
CA TYR A 61 2.03 -0.41 -8.87
C TYR A 61 1.02 -1.50 -8.54
N ASN A 62 1.01 -2.59 -9.31
CA ASN A 62 0.09 -3.70 -9.06
C ASN A 62 0.33 -4.33 -7.68
N LYS A 63 1.57 -4.51 -7.30
CA LYS A 63 1.93 -5.07 -5.99
C LYS A 63 1.58 -4.12 -4.85
N ILE A 64 1.82 -2.82 -5.02
CA ILE A 64 1.44 -1.79 -4.05
C ILE A 64 -0.08 -1.78 -3.86
N ILE A 65 -0.84 -1.77 -4.94
CA ILE A 65 -2.32 -1.78 -4.89
C ILE A 65 -2.82 -3.06 -4.25
N ARG A 66 -2.23 -4.21 -4.59
CA ARG A 66 -2.58 -5.50 -3.97
C ARG A 66 -2.44 -5.44 -2.45
N ASP A 67 -1.33 -4.93 -1.95
CA ASP A 67 -1.09 -4.84 -0.51
C ASP A 67 -2.03 -3.86 0.18
N PHE A 68 -2.32 -2.71 -0.43
CA PHE A 68 -3.30 -1.77 0.10
C PHE A 68 -4.72 -2.35 0.10
N LYS A 69 -5.12 -3.09 -0.93
CA LYS A 69 -6.44 -3.73 -0.98
C LYS A 69 -6.60 -4.80 0.08
N GLU A 70 -5.57 -5.61 0.31
CA GLU A 70 -5.61 -6.59 1.38
C GLU A 70 -5.65 -5.92 2.76
N ALA A 71 -4.88 -4.85 2.96
CA ALA A 71 -4.95 -4.06 4.19
C ALA A 71 -6.35 -3.47 4.40
N GLU A 72 -6.95 -2.91 3.36
CA GLU A 72 -8.32 -2.38 3.42
C GLU A 72 -9.32 -3.48 3.80
N ARG A 73 -9.23 -4.64 3.18
CA ARG A 73 -10.12 -5.77 3.47
C ARG A 73 -10.02 -6.18 4.95
N LEU A 74 -8.82 -6.31 5.47
CA LEU A 74 -8.60 -6.71 6.86
C LEU A 74 -9.06 -5.64 7.84
N LEU A 75 -8.77 -4.37 7.58
CA LEU A 75 -9.18 -3.27 8.45
C LEU A 75 -10.70 -3.08 8.45
N ALA A 76 -11.35 -3.21 7.30
CA ALA A 76 -12.81 -3.10 7.20
C ALA A 76 -13.50 -4.24 7.95
N ALA A 77 -12.95 -5.45 7.89
CA ALA A 77 -13.51 -6.61 8.59
C ALA A 77 -13.37 -6.50 10.12
N HIS A 78 -12.36 -5.78 10.60
CA HIS A 78 -12.04 -5.67 12.03
C HIS A 78 -12.09 -4.22 12.55
N GLY A 79 -12.76 -3.31 11.84
CA GLY A 79 -12.80 -1.88 12.16
C GLY A 79 -13.28 -1.58 13.57
N GLU A 80 -14.37 -2.21 13.99
CA GLU A 80 -14.92 -2.05 15.36
C GLU A 80 -13.90 -2.47 16.43
N TYR A 81 -13.16 -3.52 16.15
CA TYR A 81 -12.14 -4.01 17.07
C TYR A 81 -10.94 -3.06 17.15
N PHE A 82 -10.60 -2.43 16.05
CA PHE A 82 -9.52 -1.44 15.99
C PHE A 82 -9.84 -0.24 16.88
N ASP A 83 -11.06 0.28 16.80
CA ASP A 83 -11.51 1.39 17.64
C ASP A 83 -11.48 1.01 19.12
N ARG A 84 -11.91 -0.19 19.47
CA ARG A 84 -11.87 -0.69 20.85
C ARG A 84 -10.45 -0.88 21.38
N VAL A 85 -9.56 -1.34 20.54
CA VAL A 85 -8.16 -1.53 20.92
C VAL A 85 -7.49 -0.19 21.21
N ASP A 86 -7.84 0.84 20.45
CA ASP A 86 -7.33 2.19 20.68
C ASP A 86 -7.85 2.80 22.00
N GLU A 87 -9.09 2.52 22.36
CA GLU A 87 -9.70 3.04 23.60
C GLU A 87 -9.27 2.27 24.86
N ASN A 88 -9.12 0.95 24.75
CA ASN A 88 -8.99 0.06 25.91
C ASN A 88 -7.63 -0.58 26.11
N ALA A 89 -6.77 -0.59 25.11
CA ALA A 89 -5.42 -1.13 25.25
C ALA A 89 -4.54 -0.08 25.89
N GLY A 90 -4.27 -0.23 27.17
CA GLY A 90 -3.42 0.69 27.92
C GLY A 90 -2.12 0.99 27.19
N GLY A 91 -1.63 2.19 27.30
CA GLY A 91 -0.33 2.76 26.93
C GLY A 91 0.28 2.33 25.60
N PHE A 92 0.39 1.03 25.36
CA PHE A 92 1.16 0.49 24.23
C PHE A 92 0.56 0.84 22.84
N VAL A 93 -0.76 0.90 22.73
CA VAL A 93 -1.41 1.21 21.44
C VAL A 93 -1.58 2.72 21.26
N LYS A 94 -1.73 3.46 22.35
CA LYS A 94 -1.85 4.92 22.31
C LYS A 94 -0.57 5.62 21.90
N ASP A 95 0.57 5.00 22.19
CA ASP A 95 1.89 5.59 21.95
C ASP A 95 2.49 5.24 20.59
N ARG A 96 1.70 4.62 19.71
CA ARG A 96 2.16 4.37 18.34
C ARG A 96 2.25 5.67 17.56
N VAL A 97 3.45 6.04 17.21
CA VAL A 97 3.75 7.24 16.42
C VAL A 97 3.30 7.09 14.97
N ILE A 98 3.34 5.86 14.45
CA ILE A 98 2.98 5.57 13.07
C ILE A 98 2.04 4.37 13.05
N HIS A 99 0.82 4.59 12.58
CA HIS A 99 -0.10 3.52 12.28
C HIS A 99 -0.90 3.82 11.01
N MET A 100 -1.21 2.77 10.28
CA MET A 100 -1.99 2.85 9.05
C MET A 100 -3.44 2.48 9.37
N ASN A 101 -4.35 3.43 9.30
CA ASN A 101 -5.76 3.19 9.53
C ASN A 101 -6.52 3.00 8.21
N LEU A 102 -7.77 2.57 8.30
CA LEU A 102 -8.60 2.30 7.12
C LEU A 102 -8.72 3.53 6.22
N TYR A 103 -8.90 4.71 6.79
CA TYR A 103 -9.07 5.95 6.02
C TYR A 103 -7.80 6.31 5.25
N ALA A 104 -6.63 6.13 5.86
CA ALA A 104 -5.36 6.38 5.20
C ALA A 104 -5.16 5.41 4.02
N VAL A 105 -5.47 4.12 4.19
CA VAL A 105 -5.39 3.12 3.13
C VAL A 105 -6.33 3.48 1.98
N GLN A 106 -7.56 3.84 2.27
CA GLN A 106 -8.55 4.24 1.26
C GLN A 106 -8.12 5.49 0.50
N ALA A 107 -7.55 6.48 1.19
CA ALA A 107 -7.04 7.69 0.55
C ALA A 107 -5.87 7.39 -0.40
N LEU A 108 -4.95 6.53 0.01
CA LEU A 108 -3.83 6.12 -0.82
C LEU A 108 -4.27 5.29 -2.03
N LEU A 109 -5.23 4.39 -1.87
CA LEU A 109 -5.83 3.65 -2.99
C LEU A 109 -6.50 4.58 -3.99
N ALA A 110 -7.22 5.59 -3.53
CA ALA A 110 -7.84 6.59 -4.40
C ALA A 110 -6.80 7.38 -5.19
N LEU A 111 -5.70 7.76 -4.55
CA LEU A 111 -4.60 8.46 -5.20
C LEU A 111 -3.95 7.61 -6.30
N LEU A 112 -3.68 6.35 -6.01
CA LEU A 112 -3.11 5.40 -6.96
C LEU A 112 -4.05 5.15 -8.14
N GLY A 113 -5.35 5.00 -7.87
CA GLY A 113 -6.38 4.84 -8.88
C GLY A 113 -6.46 6.01 -9.83
N LYS A 114 -6.42 7.23 -9.32
CA LYS A 114 -6.43 8.44 -10.15
C LYS A 114 -5.23 8.51 -11.08
N ARG A 115 -4.05 8.19 -10.60
CA ARG A 115 -2.84 8.19 -11.42
C ARG A 115 -2.92 7.18 -12.54
N ARG A 116 -3.39 5.99 -12.24
CA ARG A 116 -3.52 4.91 -13.21
C ARG A 116 -4.60 5.20 -14.26
N PHE A 117 -5.70 5.78 -13.84
CA PHE A 117 -6.80 6.17 -14.74
C PHE A 117 -6.37 7.28 -15.71
N ARG A 118 -5.65 8.28 -15.22
CA ARG A 118 -5.11 9.36 -16.06
C ARG A 118 -4.21 8.80 -17.16
N ASN A 119 -3.35 7.83 -16.83
CA ASN A 119 -2.50 7.18 -17.83
C ASN A 119 -3.32 6.47 -18.91
N SER A 120 -4.39 5.79 -18.53
CA SER A 120 -5.28 5.12 -19.48
C SER A 120 -5.98 6.09 -20.41
N GLU A 121 -6.43 7.23 -19.91
CA GLU A 121 -7.05 8.28 -20.71
C GLU A 121 -6.08 8.90 -21.72
N GLU A 122 -4.86 9.17 -21.31
CA GLU A 122 -3.82 9.72 -22.19
C GLU A 122 -3.47 8.74 -23.30
N LEU A 123 -3.33 7.45 -22.98
CA LEU A 123 -3.08 6.41 -23.98
C LEU A 123 -4.23 6.30 -24.99
N CYS A 124 -5.47 6.43 -24.56
CA CYS A 124 -6.63 6.46 -25.45
C CYS A 124 -6.63 7.68 -26.37
N ARG A 125 -6.18 8.84 -25.88
CA ARG A 125 -6.09 10.06 -26.71
C ARG A 125 -4.98 9.96 -27.75
N GLU A 126 -3.86 9.34 -27.44
CA GLU A 126 -2.75 9.16 -28.37
C GLU A 126 -3.08 8.12 -29.47
N SER A 127 -4.00 7.19 -29.23
CA SER A 127 -4.40 6.18 -30.20
C SER A 127 -5.44 6.66 -31.21
N ASP A 128 -6.07 7.79 -30.97
CA ASP A 128 -7.02 8.44 -31.87
C ASP A 128 -6.30 9.44 -32.78
#